data_f8b3f09f063ba81d5b3f884f65cdc300
#
_entry.id   f8b3f09f063ba81d5b3f884f65cdc300
#
_cell.length_a   1.000
_cell.length_b   1.000
_cell.length_c   1.000
_cell.angle_alpha   90.00
_cell.angle_beta   90.00
_cell.angle_gamma   90.00
#
_symmetry.space_group_name_H-M   'P 1'
#
loop_
_entity.id
_entity.type
_entity.pdbx_description
1 polymer ?
#
loop_
_entity_poly.entity_id
_entity_poly.type
_entity_poly.pdbx_seq_one_letter_code
_entity_poly.pdbx_strand_id
1 'polypeptide(L)'
;MDSDEGYNYEYDEDEEECSEDSNEEEPDDDTLELGEVELVDPVVAGGERDECGETGGGGHGPGEEEEEDYRFEVLTAEQILQHMVECIREVNEVIQNPATITRILLSHFNWDKEKLMERYFDGNLDKLFSECHVINPSKKPRIRPPINTRSSAQDMPCQICYLNFPNSVSHIMTLTWSSTILTCSQYFTGLECGHKFCMQCWGDYLTTKIIEEGMGQTISCPAHSCDILVDDNTVMRLITDSKVKLKYQHLITNSFVECNRLLKWCPAPDCHHVVKVQYPDAKPVRCKCGRQFCFNCGENWHDPVKCKWLRKWIKKCDDDSETSNWIAANTKECPKCHVTIEKDGGCNHMVCRNQNCKAEFCWVCLGPWEPHGSAWYNCNRYNEDDAKAARDAQEVISYIERSRAALQRYLFYCNRYMNHMQSLRFEHKLYAQVKQKMEEMQQHNMSWIEVQFLKKAVDVLCQCRSTLMFTYVFAFYLKKNNQSIIFENNQADLENATEVLSGYLERDISQDSLQDIKQKVQDKYRYCESRRRVLLQHVHEGYEKDLWEYIED
;
A
#
# COMPACT_ATOMS: atom_id res chain seq x y z
N MET A 1 -39.10 21.38 56.38
CA MET A 1 -38.11 21.42 57.44
C MET A 1 -36.93 20.71 56.80
N ASP A 2 -36.22 21.42 55.95
CA ASP A 2 -35.04 22.27 56.18
C ASP A 2 -33.85 21.39 56.53
N SER A 3 -32.78 21.43 55.95
CA SER A 3 -32.03 22.56 55.37
C SER A 3 -30.92 22.06 54.41
N ASP A 4 -30.75 22.82 53.32
CA ASP A 4 -29.55 22.90 52.47
C ASP A 4 -28.32 23.36 53.28
N GLU A 5 -27.16 22.75 53.04
CA GLU A 5 -25.86 23.41 53.26
C GLU A 5 -25.00 23.25 52.02
N GLY A 6 -24.93 24.32 51.24
CA GLY A 6 -23.97 24.49 50.16
C GLY A 6 -22.58 24.88 50.70
N TYR A 7 -21.54 24.29 50.16
CA TYR A 7 -20.17 24.75 50.34
C TYR A 7 -19.68 25.46 49.07
N ASN A 8 -19.44 26.76 49.30
CA ASN A 8 -18.85 27.69 48.35
C ASN A 8 -17.32 27.62 48.50
N TYR A 9 -16.59 27.44 47.42
CA TYR A 9 -15.15 27.65 47.40
C TYR A 9 -14.84 28.93 46.62
N GLU A 10 -14.32 29.92 47.33
CA GLU A 10 -13.75 31.14 46.80
C GLU A 10 -12.35 30.86 46.24
N TYR A 11 -12.06 31.41 45.06
CA TYR A 11 -10.73 31.47 44.48
C TYR A 11 -10.10 32.80 44.88
N ASP A 12 -8.96 32.76 45.58
CA ASP A 12 -8.09 33.89 45.81
C ASP A 12 -7.15 34.06 44.61
N GLU A 13 -7.23 35.23 43.98
CA GLU A 13 -6.28 35.74 43.01
C GLU A 13 -5.16 36.47 43.80
N ASP A 14 -3.95 35.97 43.77
CA ASP A 14 -2.74 36.70 44.17
C ASP A 14 -1.90 37.03 42.94
N GLU A 15 -1.93 38.31 42.55
CA GLU A 15 -1.02 38.94 41.63
C GLU A 15 0.31 39.21 42.34
N GLU A 16 1.43 38.65 41.83
CA GLU A 16 2.78 39.19 42.13
C GLU A 16 3.50 39.55 40.83
N GLU A 17 3.64 40.87 40.65
CA GLU A 17 4.60 41.50 39.74
C GLU A 17 6.02 41.25 40.23
N CYS A 18 6.93 40.86 39.36
CA CYS A 18 8.37 41.22 39.50
C CYS A 18 9.11 41.16 38.14
N SER A 19 9.44 42.35 37.70
CA SER A 19 10.66 42.91 37.09
C SER A 19 11.48 42.09 36.10
N GLU A 20 11.61 42.70 34.93
CA GLU A 20 12.58 42.53 33.86
C GLU A 20 14.03 42.46 34.36
N ASP A 21 14.76 41.45 33.92
CA ASP A 21 16.20 41.62 33.66
C ASP A 21 16.59 40.79 32.43
N SER A 22 17.19 41.49 31.49
CA SER A 22 17.65 41.04 30.19
C SER A 22 18.96 40.28 30.32
N ASN A 23 19.00 39.04 29.78
CA ASN A 23 20.21 38.47 29.18
C ASN A 23 19.83 37.50 28.06
N GLU A 24 20.18 37.91 26.84
CA GLU A 24 20.17 37.14 25.63
C GLU A 24 21.24 36.05 25.73
N GLU A 25 20.82 34.78 25.81
CA GLU A 25 21.57 33.64 25.33
C GLU A 25 20.59 32.74 24.59
N GLU A 26 20.74 32.66 23.26
CA GLU A 26 20.03 31.76 22.42
C GLU A 26 20.38 30.30 22.81
N PRO A 27 19.44 29.43 23.12
CA PRO A 27 19.68 28.00 23.12
C PRO A 27 19.49 27.45 21.70
N ASP A 28 20.48 26.74 21.23
CA ASP A 28 20.49 25.93 20.04
C ASP A 28 19.17 25.15 19.91
N ASP A 29 18.49 25.42 18.82
CA ASP A 29 17.24 24.72 18.39
C ASP A 29 17.60 23.33 17.87
N ASP A 30 17.87 22.39 18.75
CA ASP A 30 17.82 20.97 18.48
C ASP A 30 16.34 20.55 18.37
N THR A 31 15.67 21.04 17.34
CA THR A 31 14.47 20.42 16.84
C THR A 31 14.83 19.01 16.41
N LEU A 32 14.55 18.05 17.27
CA LEU A 32 14.42 16.66 16.88
C LEU A 32 13.31 16.58 15.84
N GLU A 33 13.70 16.71 14.58
CA GLU A 33 12.88 16.25 13.47
C GLU A 33 12.52 14.79 13.78
N LEU A 34 11.26 14.57 14.15
CA LEU A 34 10.65 13.26 14.12
C LEU A 34 10.64 12.86 12.65
N GLY A 35 11.75 12.29 12.18
CA GLY A 35 11.85 11.69 10.88
C GLY A 35 10.72 10.69 10.73
N GLU A 36 9.86 10.93 9.75
CA GLU A 36 8.93 9.94 9.24
C GLU A 36 9.73 8.66 9.02
N VAL A 37 9.41 7.62 9.78
CA VAL A 37 10.07 6.33 9.67
C VAL A 37 9.58 5.69 8.38
N GLU A 38 10.29 5.97 7.28
CA GLU A 38 10.08 5.28 6.02
C GLU A 38 10.16 3.78 6.28
N LEU A 39 9.07 3.08 5.94
CA LEU A 39 9.03 1.64 5.84
C LEU A 39 9.93 1.22 4.66
N VAL A 40 11.22 1.13 4.92
CA VAL A 40 12.15 0.58 3.94
C VAL A 40 11.89 -0.92 3.88
N ASP A 41 11.22 -1.35 2.80
CA ASP A 41 11.06 -2.77 2.51
C ASP A 41 12.44 -3.43 2.35
N PRO A 42 12.57 -4.69 2.74
CA PRO A 42 13.80 -5.43 2.50
C PRO A 42 14.03 -5.52 0.99
N VAL A 43 15.05 -4.82 0.52
CA VAL A 43 15.54 -4.93 -0.85
C VAL A 43 16.08 -6.35 -1.01
N VAL A 44 15.24 -7.25 -1.51
CA VAL A 44 15.71 -8.56 -1.98
C VAL A 44 16.52 -8.29 -3.22
N ALA A 45 17.84 -8.36 -3.08
CA ALA A 45 18.78 -8.15 -4.18
C ALA A 45 18.40 -9.04 -5.37
N GLY A 46 18.14 -8.42 -6.52
CA GLY A 46 17.83 -9.12 -7.74
C GLY A 46 18.97 -10.04 -8.15
N GLY A 47 18.73 -11.34 -8.15
CA GLY A 47 19.58 -12.30 -8.82
C GLY A 47 19.42 -12.11 -10.34
N GLU A 48 20.48 -11.69 -11.01
CA GLU A 48 20.59 -11.77 -12.45
C GLU A 48 20.38 -13.23 -12.87
N ARG A 49 19.44 -13.47 -13.78
CA ARG A 49 19.30 -14.77 -14.42
C ARG A 49 20.34 -14.83 -15.51
N ASP A 50 21.41 -15.59 -15.29
CA ASP A 50 22.25 -16.07 -16.37
C ASP A 50 21.44 -17.10 -17.17
N GLU A 51 21.18 -16.76 -18.43
CA GLU A 51 20.73 -17.71 -19.45
C GLU A 51 21.89 -18.67 -19.76
N CYS A 52 21.85 -19.86 -19.20
CA CYS A 52 22.60 -20.99 -19.71
C CYS A 52 21.62 -22.09 -20.08
N GLY A 53 21.54 -22.32 -21.39
CA GLY A 53 20.85 -23.50 -21.93
C GLY A 53 21.60 -24.76 -21.55
N GLU A 54 20.89 -25.74 -21.01
CA GLU A 54 21.34 -27.14 -21.02
C GLU A 54 20.19 -28.08 -21.37
N THR A 55 20.41 -28.78 -22.46
CA THR A 55 19.69 -29.95 -22.92
C THR A 55 20.12 -31.18 -22.11
N GLY A 56 19.18 -31.98 -21.62
CA GLY A 56 19.53 -33.39 -21.33
C GLY A 56 18.78 -34.05 -20.18
N GLY A 57 17.70 -34.77 -20.49
CA GLY A 57 17.54 -36.15 -20.04
C GLY A 57 16.96 -36.52 -18.69
N GLY A 58 15.63 -36.78 -18.60
CA GLY A 58 15.16 -38.05 -18.06
C GLY A 58 14.91 -38.16 -16.55
N GLY A 59 13.63 -38.19 -16.14
CA GLY A 59 13.19 -38.70 -14.85
C GLY A 59 11.81 -38.21 -14.46
N HIS A 60 10.75 -38.81 -14.99
CA HIS A 60 9.38 -38.54 -14.57
C HIS A 60 9.13 -39.11 -13.17
N GLY A 61 8.88 -38.22 -12.20
CA GLY A 61 8.17 -38.51 -10.97
C GLY A 61 6.74 -38.00 -11.12
N PRO A 62 5.70 -38.69 -10.58
CA PRO A 62 4.33 -38.30 -10.79
C PRO A 62 3.88 -37.18 -9.87
N GLY A 63 3.32 -36.12 -10.44
CA GLY A 63 2.40 -35.19 -9.76
C GLY A 63 3.01 -33.85 -9.31
N GLU A 64 3.60 -33.10 -10.21
CA GLU A 64 3.62 -31.64 -10.11
C GLU A 64 2.48 -31.13 -11.02
N GLU A 65 1.32 -30.81 -10.42
CA GLU A 65 0.34 -29.97 -11.07
C GLU A 65 1.06 -28.64 -11.35
N GLU A 66 1.24 -28.32 -12.63
CA GLU A 66 1.78 -27.04 -13.09
C GLU A 66 0.80 -25.97 -12.57
N GLU A 67 1.14 -25.30 -11.45
CA GLU A 67 0.52 -24.03 -11.10
C GLU A 67 0.69 -23.13 -12.31
N GLU A 68 -0.40 -22.82 -13.03
CA GLU A 68 -0.38 -21.86 -14.11
C GLU A 68 0.26 -20.57 -13.60
N ASP A 69 1.44 -20.27 -14.12
CA ASP A 69 2.30 -19.17 -13.67
C ASP A 69 1.50 -17.87 -13.85
N TYR A 70 1.10 -17.22 -12.73
CA TYR A 70 0.31 -15.99 -12.75
C TYR A 70 1.10 -14.90 -13.46
N ARG A 71 0.78 -14.71 -14.75
CA ARG A 71 1.51 -13.80 -15.63
C ARG A 71 1.15 -12.35 -15.35
N PHE A 72 2.15 -11.54 -15.09
CA PHE A 72 2.01 -10.10 -14.96
C PHE A 72 3.14 -9.38 -15.71
N GLU A 73 2.90 -8.12 -16.05
CA GLU A 73 3.81 -7.24 -16.75
C GLU A 73 3.98 -5.94 -15.96
N VAL A 74 5.21 -5.42 -15.86
CA VAL A 74 5.48 -4.15 -15.17
C VAL A 74 5.71 -3.06 -16.20
N LEU A 75 4.80 -2.08 -16.23
CA LEU A 75 4.74 -0.99 -17.19
C LEU A 75 5.37 0.28 -16.62
N THR A 76 6.08 1.01 -17.47
CA THR A 76 6.53 2.41 -17.22
C THR A 76 5.41 3.40 -17.55
N ALA A 77 5.56 4.67 -17.15
CA ALA A 77 4.59 5.73 -17.46
C ALA A 77 4.30 5.85 -18.96
N GLU A 78 5.31 5.72 -19.81
CA GLU A 78 5.15 5.77 -21.27
C GLU A 78 4.34 4.57 -21.79
N GLN A 79 4.65 3.37 -21.29
CA GLN A 79 3.94 2.14 -21.66
C GLN A 79 2.48 2.16 -21.21
N ILE A 80 2.16 2.82 -20.09
CA ILE A 80 0.78 3.01 -19.63
C ILE A 80 0.00 3.89 -20.60
N LEU A 81 0.58 5.02 -21.03
CA LEU A 81 -0.04 5.90 -22.03
C LEU A 81 -0.26 5.17 -23.35
N GLN A 82 0.73 4.41 -23.82
CA GLN A 82 0.61 3.60 -25.02
C GLN A 82 -0.51 2.57 -24.90
N HIS A 83 -0.60 1.88 -23.75
CA HIS A 83 -1.66 0.92 -23.49
C HIS A 83 -3.04 1.57 -23.46
N MET A 84 -3.16 2.76 -22.86
CA MET A 84 -4.41 3.53 -22.87
C MET A 84 -4.85 3.89 -24.31
N VAL A 85 -3.93 4.39 -25.12
CA VAL A 85 -4.18 4.72 -26.54
C VAL A 85 -4.58 3.49 -27.32
N GLU A 86 -3.94 2.35 -27.08
CA GLU A 86 -4.27 1.08 -27.71
C GLU A 86 -5.69 0.60 -27.34
N CYS A 87 -6.07 0.69 -26.07
CA CYS A 87 -7.44 0.38 -25.63
C CYS A 87 -8.49 1.25 -26.33
N ILE A 88 -8.20 2.56 -26.51
CA ILE A 88 -9.09 3.49 -27.23
C ILE A 88 -9.14 3.12 -28.72
N ARG A 89 -8.01 2.78 -29.34
CA ARG A 89 -7.92 2.40 -30.75
C ARG A 89 -8.75 1.15 -31.05
N GLU A 90 -8.58 0.09 -30.26
CA GLU A 90 -9.31 -1.17 -30.42
C GLU A 90 -10.84 -0.99 -30.37
N VAL A 91 -11.32 -0.19 -29.40
CA VAL A 91 -12.75 0.11 -29.31
C VAL A 91 -13.19 1.00 -30.49
N ASN A 92 -12.36 1.96 -30.92
CA ASN A 92 -12.68 2.84 -32.03
C ASN A 92 -12.71 2.15 -33.41
N GLU A 93 -12.03 1.05 -33.59
CA GLU A 93 -12.17 0.22 -34.81
C GLU A 93 -13.63 -0.21 -35.03
N VAL A 94 -14.39 -0.35 -33.94
CA VAL A 94 -15.79 -0.80 -33.98
C VAL A 94 -16.78 0.36 -33.91
N ILE A 95 -16.63 1.28 -32.92
CA ILE A 95 -17.64 2.34 -32.68
C ILE A 95 -17.42 3.63 -33.47
N GLN A 96 -16.22 3.84 -34.01
CA GLN A 96 -15.84 4.95 -34.89
C GLN A 96 -16.18 6.35 -34.36
N ASN A 97 -16.02 6.58 -33.07
CA ASN A 97 -16.21 7.88 -32.41
C ASN A 97 -14.88 8.66 -32.32
N PRO A 98 -14.91 9.97 -32.05
CA PRO A 98 -13.70 10.70 -31.68
C PRO A 98 -13.00 10.06 -30.48
N ALA A 99 -11.66 9.98 -30.51
CA ALA A 99 -10.86 9.28 -29.47
C ALA A 99 -11.18 9.76 -28.05
N THR A 100 -11.39 11.07 -27.86
CA THR A 100 -11.76 11.65 -26.56
C THR A 100 -13.12 11.14 -26.06
N ILE A 101 -14.10 11.05 -26.94
CA ILE A 101 -15.42 10.52 -26.58
C ILE A 101 -15.30 9.05 -26.20
N THR A 102 -14.56 8.27 -26.99
CA THR A 102 -14.32 6.85 -26.67
C THR A 102 -13.61 6.69 -25.33
N ARG A 103 -12.64 7.55 -25.00
CA ARG A 103 -11.99 7.55 -23.70
C ARG A 103 -12.99 7.82 -22.57
N ILE A 104 -13.88 8.81 -22.72
CA ILE A 104 -14.90 9.13 -21.71
C ILE A 104 -15.87 7.95 -21.54
N LEU A 105 -16.32 7.34 -22.64
CA LEU A 105 -17.15 6.14 -22.59
C LEU A 105 -16.44 4.99 -21.86
N LEU A 106 -15.20 4.69 -22.23
CA LEU A 106 -14.39 3.66 -21.56
C LEU A 106 -14.23 3.93 -20.06
N SER A 107 -13.94 5.18 -19.69
CA SER A 107 -13.83 5.59 -18.30
C SER A 107 -15.12 5.35 -17.51
N HIS A 108 -16.28 5.67 -18.09
CA HIS A 108 -17.60 5.43 -17.48
C HIS A 108 -17.85 3.94 -17.19
N PHE A 109 -17.33 3.04 -18.02
CA PHE A 109 -17.42 1.59 -17.83
C PHE A 109 -16.20 0.98 -17.14
N ASN A 110 -15.39 1.78 -16.44
CA ASN A 110 -14.17 1.32 -15.76
C ASN A 110 -13.21 0.54 -16.69
N TRP A 111 -13.11 0.99 -17.94
CA TRP A 111 -12.29 0.40 -19.01
C TRP A 111 -12.65 -1.05 -19.37
N ASP A 112 -13.86 -1.48 -19.01
CA ASP A 112 -14.43 -2.76 -19.41
C ASP A 112 -15.00 -2.64 -20.83
N LYS A 113 -14.22 -3.10 -21.82
CA LYS A 113 -14.55 -3.00 -23.25
C LYS A 113 -15.82 -3.79 -23.58
N GLU A 114 -16.01 -4.97 -22.96
CA GLU A 114 -17.14 -5.86 -23.22
C GLU A 114 -18.45 -5.20 -22.77
N LYS A 115 -18.48 -4.67 -21.54
CA LYS A 115 -19.65 -3.95 -21.03
C LYS A 115 -19.98 -2.70 -21.84
N LEU A 116 -18.96 -1.96 -22.28
CA LEU A 116 -19.17 -0.80 -23.15
C LEU A 116 -19.80 -1.25 -24.46
N MET A 117 -19.25 -2.30 -25.11
CA MET A 117 -19.76 -2.80 -26.40
C MET A 117 -21.20 -3.31 -26.27
N GLU A 118 -21.49 -4.12 -25.27
CA GLU A 118 -22.85 -4.61 -24.98
C GLU A 118 -23.83 -3.42 -24.85
N ARG A 119 -23.49 -2.45 -23.99
CA ARG A 119 -24.35 -1.27 -23.77
C ARG A 119 -24.47 -0.36 -24.99
N TYR A 120 -23.44 -0.30 -25.82
CA TYR A 120 -23.41 0.53 -27.04
C TYR A 120 -24.33 -0.02 -28.11
N PHE A 121 -24.41 -1.35 -28.28
CA PHE A 121 -25.20 -1.99 -29.34
C PHE A 121 -26.61 -2.35 -28.89
N ASP A 122 -26.82 -2.70 -27.63
CA ASP A 122 -28.15 -3.12 -27.11
C ASP A 122 -28.99 -1.96 -26.59
N GLY A 123 -28.39 -0.79 -26.40
CA GLY A 123 -29.01 0.32 -25.70
C GLY A 123 -29.50 1.46 -26.57
N ASN A 124 -30.16 2.40 -25.90
CA ASN A 124 -30.46 3.70 -26.45
C ASN A 124 -29.20 4.56 -26.37
N LEU A 125 -28.53 4.78 -27.52
CA LEU A 125 -27.29 5.57 -27.62
C LEU A 125 -27.45 6.98 -27.06
N ASP A 126 -28.59 7.63 -27.23
CA ASP A 126 -28.83 8.98 -26.71
C ASP A 126 -28.79 9.00 -25.17
N LYS A 127 -29.36 7.96 -24.55
CA LYS A 127 -29.31 7.81 -23.11
C LYS A 127 -27.89 7.54 -22.63
N LEU A 128 -27.14 6.67 -23.33
CA LEU A 128 -25.75 6.38 -23.00
C LEU A 128 -24.87 7.65 -23.07
N PHE A 129 -24.96 8.42 -24.15
CA PHE A 129 -24.20 9.67 -24.29
C PHE A 129 -24.58 10.72 -23.24
N SER A 130 -25.88 10.78 -22.86
CA SER A 130 -26.34 11.67 -21.79
C SER A 130 -25.81 11.23 -20.42
N GLU A 131 -25.80 9.94 -20.13
CA GLU A 131 -25.24 9.38 -18.88
C GLU A 131 -23.73 9.65 -18.76
N CYS A 132 -23.01 9.64 -19.89
CA CYS A 132 -21.58 9.96 -19.95
C CYS A 132 -21.28 11.46 -20.07
N HIS A 133 -22.29 12.34 -20.02
CA HIS A 133 -22.15 13.80 -20.14
C HIS A 133 -21.41 14.27 -21.41
N VAL A 134 -21.62 13.56 -22.52
CA VAL A 134 -21.07 13.92 -23.84
C VAL A 134 -22.18 14.03 -24.87
N ILE A 135 -21.95 14.88 -25.88
CA ILE A 135 -22.89 15.04 -26.99
C ILE A 135 -22.69 13.91 -28.00
N ASN A 136 -23.79 13.26 -28.43
CA ASN A 136 -23.74 12.21 -29.43
C ASN A 136 -23.20 12.75 -30.75
N PRO A 137 -22.01 12.31 -31.24
CA PRO A 137 -21.39 12.85 -32.44
C PRO A 137 -22.19 12.60 -33.74
N SER A 138 -23.09 11.62 -33.74
CA SER A 138 -24.00 11.35 -34.85
C SER A 138 -25.14 12.36 -34.96
N LYS A 139 -25.43 13.08 -33.90
CA LYS A 139 -26.39 14.19 -33.89
C LYS A 139 -25.64 15.49 -34.19
N LYS A 140 -25.31 15.73 -35.45
CA LYS A 140 -24.82 17.07 -35.87
C LYS A 140 -25.81 18.11 -35.35
N PRO A 141 -25.36 19.10 -34.55
CA PRO A 141 -26.23 20.20 -34.18
C PRO A 141 -26.76 20.77 -35.48
N ARG A 142 -28.08 20.85 -35.63
CA ARG A 142 -28.67 21.60 -36.74
C ARG A 142 -28.30 23.06 -36.51
N ILE A 143 -27.13 23.45 -37.02
CA ILE A 143 -26.75 24.84 -37.15
C ILE A 143 -27.81 25.43 -38.07
N ARG A 144 -28.84 26.07 -37.49
CA ARG A 144 -29.69 26.95 -38.30
C ARG A 144 -28.74 27.95 -38.90
N PRO A 145 -28.65 28.05 -40.25
CA PRO A 145 -27.86 29.11 -40.87
C PRO A 145 -28.36 30.42 -40.26
N PRO A 146 -27.50 31.37 -39.94
CA PRO A 146 -27.92 32.62 -39.37
C PRO A 146 -28.90 33.24 -40.39
N ILE A 147 -30.16 33.45 -39.96
CA ILE A 147 -31.11 34.24 -40.70
C ILE A 147 -30.41 35.57 -40.90
N ASN A 148 -30.19 35.97 -42.16
CA ASN A 148 -29.61 37.25 -42.58
C ASN A 148 -30.47 38.41 -42.08
N THR A 149 -30.48 38.66 -40.79
CA THR A 149 -30.84 39.94 -40.22
C THR A 149 -29.55 40.75 -40.17
N ARG A 150 -29.45 41.74 -41.01
CA ARG A 150 -28.51 42.86 -40.88
C ARG A 150 -28.76 43.57 -39.56
N SER A 151 -28.41 42.95 -38.46
CA SER A 151 -28.33 43.58 -37.14
C SER A 151 -26.85 43.74 -36.80
N SER A 152 -26.51 44.99 -36.49
CA SER A 152 -25.24 45.50 -36.01
C SER A 152 -24.43 44.43 -35.26
N ALA A 153 -23.15 44.27 -35.62
CA ALA A 153 -22.18 43.47 -34.88
C ALA A 153 -22.14 43.98 -33.42
N GLN A 154 -22.97 43.39 -32.54
CA GLN A 154 -22.88 43.64 -31.12
C GLN A 154 -21.73 42.81 -30.57
N ASP A 155 -20.81 43.48 -29.90
CA ASP A 155 -19.74 42.86 -29.13
C ASP A 155 -20.40 41.93 -28.12
N MET A 156 -20.00 40.65 -28.13
CA MET A 156 -20.53 39.68 -27.17
C MET A 156 -19.63 39.70 -25.92
N PRO A 157 -20.19 40.02 -24.73
CA PRO A 157 -19.41 39.95 -23.51
C PRO A 157 -19.13 38.50 -23.12
N CYS A 158 -17.96 38.25 -22.56
CA CYS A 158 -17.68 36.98 -21.91
C CYS A 158 -18.59 36.83 -20.67
N GLN A 159 -19.27 35.70 -20.52
CA GLN A 159 -20.21 35.47 -19.44
C GLN A 159 -19.54 35.31 -18.07
N ILE A 160 -18.22 35.16 -18.02
CA ILE A 160 -17.45 35.03 -16.75
C ILE A 160 -16.87 36.39 -16.34
N CYS A 161 -16.07 37.04 -17.21
CA CYS A 161 -15.39 38.29 -16.85
C CYS A 161 -16.16 39.56 -17.32
N TYR A 162 -17.25 39.40 -18.06
CA TYR A 162 -18.08 40.48 -18.62
C TYR A 162 -17.31 41.45 -19.53
N LEU A 163 -16.10 41.14 -19.96
CA LEU A 163 -15.33 41.95 -20.91
C LEU A 163 -15.87 41.76 -22.30
N ASN A 164 -16.04 42.89 -23.02
CA ASN A 164 -16.43 42.90 -24.43
C ASN A 164 -15.22 42.70 -25.32
N PHE A 165 -15.32 41.78 -26.26
CA PHE A 165 -14.30 41.52 -27.25
C PHE A 165 -14.87 41.86 -28.65
N PRO A 166 -14.15 42.63 -29.47
CA PRO A 166 -14.67 43.07 -30.77
C PRO A 166 -14.90 41.91 -31.71
N ASN A 167 -16.10 41.83 -32.28
CA ASN A 167 -16.50 40.81 -33.26
C ASN A 167 -16.05 41.14 -34.67
N SER A 168 -15.48 42.34 -34.96
CA SER A 168 -15.12 42.78 -36.28
C SER A 168 -13.61 42.80 -36.55
N VAL A 169 -13.23 42.27 -37.70
CA VAL A 169 -11.86 42.13 -38.21
C VAL A 169 -11.22 43.50 -38.60
N SER A 170 -11.85 44.64 -38.30
CA SER A 170 -11.46 45.93 -38.85
C SER A 170 -10.65 46.88 -37.94
N HIS A 171 -10.27 46.47 -36.73
CA HIS A 171 -9.35 47.26 -35.91
C HIS A 171 -8.06 46.51 -35.62
N ILE A 172 -7.10 46.70 -36.52
CA ILE A 172 -5.69 46.39 -36.27
C ILE A 172 -5.18 47.44 -35.27
N MET A 173 -5.19 47.13 -34.00
CA MET A 173 -4.35 47.83 -33.03
C MET A 173 -2.93 47.28 -33.15
N THR A 174 -2.10 48.03 -33.85
CA THR A 174 -0.64 47.87 -33.85
C THR A 174 -0.14 48.15 -32.43
N LEU A 175 -0.12 47.15 -31.57
CA LEU A 175 0.77 47.11 -30.44
C LEU A 175 2.05 46.42 -30.91
N THR A 176 3.01 47.26 -31.20
CA THR A 176 4.40 46.86 -31.45
C THR A 176 4.94 46.12 -30.25
N TRP A 177 5.00 44.79 -30.34
CA TRP A 177 6.11 43.92 -30.01
C TRP A 177 5.70 42.45 -30.31
N SER A 178 6.38 41.93 -31.33
CA SER A 178 6.33 40.54 -31.81
C SER A 178 5.09 40.14 -32.64
N SER A 179 5.35 40.03 -33.92
CA SER A 179 4.43 39.73 -35.02
C SER A 179 3.66 38.41 -34.85
N THR A 180 2.45 38.48 -34.35
CA THR A 180 1.44 37.45 -34.65
C THR A 180 0.09 38.15 -34.78
N ILE A 181 -0.45 38.19 -36.01
CA ILE A 181 -1.80 38.69 -36.27
C ILE A 181 -2.79 37.67 -35.72
N LEU A 182 -3.36 37.95 -34.52
CA LEU A 182 -4.41 37.16 -33.93
C LEU A 182 -5.76 37.55 -34.54
N THR A 183 -6.44 36.61 -35.17
CA THR A 183 -7.79 36.81 -35.73
C THR A 183 -8.85 36.73 -34.63
N CYS A 184 -9.99 37.40 -34.80
CA CYS A 184 -11.07 37.51 -33.79
C CYS A 184 -11.63 36.16 -33.28
N SER A 185 -11.50 35.09 -34.04
CA SER A 185 -11.86 33.73 -33.63
C SER A 185 -10.97 33.15 -32.53
N GLN A 186 -9.88 33.84 -32.18
CA GLN A 186 -8.91 33.39 -31.15
C GLN A 186 -9.25 33.85 -29.73
N TYR A 187 -10.20 34.79 -29.58
CA TYR A 187 -10.55 35.33 -28.26
C TYR A 187 -11.64 34.54 -27.54
N PHE A 188 -12.53 33.88 -28.26
CA PHE A 188 -13.63 33.10 -27.73
C PHE A 188 -13.58 31.67 -28.23
N THR A 189 -13.75 30.74 -27.31
CA THR A 189 -13.90 29.33 -27.64
C THR A 189 -14.98 28.69 -26.77
N GLY A 190 -15.51 27.58 -27.20
CA GLY A 190 -16.55 26.87 -26.50
C GLY A 190 -16.59 25.40 -26.91
N LEU A 191 -17.36 24.62 -26.17
CA LEU A 191 -17.64 23.24 -26.47
C LEU A 191 -18.85 23.09 -27.40
N GLU A 192 -19.16 21.87 -27.80
CA GLU A 192 -20.32 21.56 -28.65
C GLU A 192 -21.67 21.91 -27.99
N CYS A 193 -21.70 22.13 -26.65
CA CYS A 193 -22.89 22.65 -25.95
C CYS A 193 -23.25 24.08 -26.34
N GLY A 194 -22.39 24.79 -27.11
CA GLY A 194 -22.63 26.14 -27.64
C GLY A 194 -22.25 27.27 -26.68
N HIS A 195 -21.89 27.02 -25.43
CA HIS A 195 -21.41 28.04 -24.48
C HIS A 195 -20.00 28.50 -24.89
N LYS A 196 -19.78 29.82 -24.91
CA LYS A 196 -18.51 30.40 -25.33
C LYS A 196 -17.97 31.37 -24.27
N PHE A 197 -16.70 31.25 -23.96
CA PHE A 197 -16.00 32.10 -23.01
C PHE A 197 -14.67 32.58 -23.61
N CYS A 198 -14.09 33.64 -23.08
CA CYS A 198 -12.80 34.09 -23.55
C CYS A 198 -11.70 33.08 -23.12
N MET A 199 -10.61 33.03 -23.89
CA MET A 199 -9.53 32.06 -23.67
C MET A 199 -8.88 32.22 -22.31
N GLN A 200 -8.80 33.44 -21.77
CA GLN A 200 -8.25 33.70 -20.45
C GLN A 200 -9.11 33.03 -19.35
N CYS A 201 -10.42 33.28 -19.34
CA CYS A 201 -11.34 32.66 -18.36
C CYS A 201 -11.36 31.14 -18.47
N TRP A 202 -11.23 30.58 -19.68
CA TRP A 202 -11.06 29.15 -19.87
C TRP A 202 -9.76 28.64 -19.24
N GLY A 203 -8.64 29.33 -19.50
CA GLY A 203 -7.33 28.96 -18.95
C GLY A 203 -7.30 28.99 -17.43
N ASP A 204 -7.83 30.07 -16.84
CA ASP A 204 -7.91 30.21 -15.38
C ASP A 204 -8.81 29.13 -14.76
N TYR A 205 -10.00 28.91 -15.34
CA TYR A 205 -10.93 27.87 -14.91
C TYR A 205 -10.31 26.46 -14.95
N LEU A 206 -9.67 26.11 -16.09
CA LEU A 206 -9.04 24.79 -16.23
C LEU A 206 -7.85 24.64 -15.29
N THR A 207 -7.07 25.71 -15.09
CA THR A 207 -5.93 25.68 -14.16
C THR A 207 -6.38 25.44 -12.73
N THR A 208 -7.41 26.15 -12.26
CA THR A 208 -8.01 25.93 -10.93
C THR A 208 -8.51 24.49 -10.77
N LYS A 209 -9.28 23.98 -11.75
CA LYS A 209 -9.81 22.61 -11.70
C LYS A 209 -8.71 21.55 -11.65
N ILE A 210 -7.59 21.74 -12.36
CA ILE A 210 -6.51 20.78 -12.46
C ILE A 210 -5.57 20.86 -11.26
N ILE A 211 -5.16 22.08 -10.86
CA ILE A 211 -4.15 22.27 -9.82
C ILE A 211 -4.75 22.21 -8.41
N GLU A 212 -5.83 22.97 -8.18
CA GLU A 212 -6.42 23.15 -6.85
C GLU A 212 -7.41 22.05 -6.52
N GLU A 213 -8.28 21.67 -7.49
CA GLU A 213 -9.30 20.64 -7.25
C GLU A 213 -8.84 19.23 -7.66
N GLY A 214 -7.69 19.08 -8.34
CA GLY A 214 -7.17 17.77 -8.75
C GLY A 214 -8.04 17.04 -9.77
N MET A 215 -8.90 17.75 -10.52
CA MET A 215 -9.79 17.17 -11.51
C MET A 215 -9.10 16.95 -12.87
N GLY A 216 -9.30 15.76 -13.45
CA GLY A 216 -8.80 15.42 -14.80
C GLY A 216 -9.95 15.05 -15.75
N GLN A 217 -10.65 13.96 -15.46
CA GLN A 217 -11.66 13.40 -16.37
C GLN A 217 -13.03 14.06 -16.31
N THR A 218 -13.37 14.70 -15.21
CA THR A 218 -14.73 15.18 -14.87
C THR A 218 -14.87 16.70 -14.95
N ILE A 219 -13.98 17.39 -15.67
CA ILE A 219 -14.08 18.84 -15.87
C ILE A 219 -15.24 19.12 -16.81
N SER A 220 -16.29 19.79 -16.32
CA SER A 220 -17.44 20.18 -17.11
C SER A 220 -17.31 21.59 -17.69
N CYS A 221 -18.22 21.96 -18.58
CA CYS A 221 -18.36 23.31 -19.09
C CYS A 221 -18.60 24.32 -17.95
N PRO A 222 -17.93 25.49 -17.94
CA PRO A 222 -18.10 26.48 -16.86
C PRO A 222 -19.46 27.20 -16.86
N ALA A 223 -20.35 26.93 -17.82
CA ALA A 223 -21.69 27.49 -17.84
C ALA A 223 -22.56 26.90 -16.73
N HIS A 224 -23.41 27.73 -16.14
CA HIS A 224 -24.35 27.28 -15.12
C HIS A 224 -25.23 26.14 -15.64
N SER A 225 -25.34 25.05 -14.87
CA SER A 225 -26.16 23.87 -15.18
C SER A 225 -25.80 23.17 -16.50
N CYS A 226 -24.54 23.23 -16.92
CA CYS A 226 -24.03 22.50 -18.08
C CYS A 226 -23.07 21.40 -17.65
N ASP A 227 -23.48 20.14 -17.80
CA ASP A 227 -22.74 18.96 -17.37
C ASP A 227 -21.84 18.38 -18.49
N ILE A 228 -21.76 19.04 -19.64
CA ILE A 228 -20.96 18.54 -20.77
C ILE A 228 -19.48 18.61 -20.45
N LEU A 229 -18.80 17.47 -20.55
CA LEU A 229 -17.39 17.35 -20.23
C LEU A 229 -16.49 18.02 -21.28
N VAL A 230 -15.39 18.59 -20.80
CA VAL A 230 -14.37 19.21 -21.63
C VAL A 230 -13.50 18.12 -22.26
N ASP A 231 -13.33 18.17 -23.57
CA ASP A 231 -12.47 17.22 -24.27
C ASP A 231 -10.97 17.52 -24.08
N ASP A 232 -10.13 16.46 -24.16
CA ASP A 232 -8.68 16.55 -23.95
C ASP A 232 -7.99 17.53 -24.89
N ASN A 233 -8.44 17.59 -26.17
CA ASN A 233 -7.87 18.49 -27.15
C ASN A 233 -8.13 19.96 -26.77
N THR A 234 -9.33 20.24 -26.25
CA THR A 234 -9.69 21.58 -25.78
C THR A 234 -8.87 21.94 -24.54
N VAL A 235 -8.70 21.03 -23.57
CA VAL A 235 -7.85 21.25 -22.39
C VAL A 235 -6.42 21.54 -22.82
N MET A 236 -5.82 20.68 -23.64
CA MET A 236 -4.42 20.82 -24.09
C MET A 236 -4.15 22.07 -24.95
N ARG A 237 -5.18 22.56 -25.66
CA ARG A 237 -5.09 23.77 -26.45
C ARG A 237 -5.21 25.05 -25.63
N LEU A 238 -6.08 25.04 -24.61
CA LEU A 238 -6.40 26.24 -23.82
C LEU A 238 -5.41 26.50 -22.69
N ILE A 239 -4.82 25.48 -22.15
CA ILE A 239 -3.77 25.60 -21.14
C ILE A 239 -2.45 25.95 -21.84
N THR A 240 -1.81 27.03 -21.40
CA THR A 240 -0.50 27.45 -21.92
C THR A 240 0.65 26.93 -21.05
N ASP A 241 0.44 26.80 -19.73
CA ASP A 241 1.47 26.36 -18.79
C ASP A 241 1.76 24.86 -18.94
N SER A 242 3.03 24.53 -19.18
CA SER A 242 3.52 23.16 -19.33
C SER A 242 3.36 22.32 -18.06
N LYS A 243 3.47 22.94 -16.87
CA LYS A 243 3.29 22.24 -15.59
C LYS A 243 1.85 21.79 -15.40
N VAL A 244 0.89 22.66 -15.75
CA VAL A 244 -0.54 22.34 -15.69
C VAL A 244 -0.89 21.23 -16.69
N LYS A 245 -0.33 21.27 -17.90
CA LYS A 245 -0.49 20.21 -18.90
C LYS A 245 0.03 18.86 -18.39
N LEU A 246 1.23 18.85 -17.81
CA LEU A 246 1.83 17.64 -17.25
C LEU A 246 0.98 17.09 -16.10
N LYS A 247 0.51 17.96 -15.21
CA LYS A 247 -0.39 17.56 -14.12
C LYS A 247 -1.70 16.96 -14.65
N TYR A 248 -2.28 17.57 -15.69
CA TYR A 248 -3.48 17.05 -16.34
C TYR A 248 -3.26 15.66 -16.93
N GLN A 249 -2.17 15.45 -17.67
CA GLN A 249 -1.81 14.15 -18.24
C GLN A 249 -1.61 13.10 -17.13
N HIS A 250 -0.96 13.50 -16.03
CA HIS A 250 -0.78 12.61 -14.88
C HIS A 250 -2.13 12.21 -14.26
N LEU A 251 -3.07 13.17 -14.09
CA LEU A 251 -4.40 12.89 -13.56
C LEU A 251 -5.20 11.92 -14.46
N ILE A 252 -5.13 12.10 -15.77
CA ILE A 252 -5.78 11.19 -16.73
C ILE A 252 -5.17 9.79 -16.66
N THR A 253 -3.85 9.70 -16.62
CA THR A 253 -3.14 8.41 -16.51
C THR A 253 -3.45 7.72 -15.19
N ASN A 254 -3.48 8.48 -14.09
CA ASN A 254 -3.80 7.96 -12.76
C ASN A 254 -5.21 7.36 -12.74
N SER A 255 -6.17 8.11 -13.25
CA SER A 255 -7.56 7.65 -13.35
C SER A 255 -7.70 6.42 -14.26
N PHE A 256 -6.93 6.32 -15.34
CA PHE A 256 -6.90 5.12 -16.18
C PHE A 256 -6.46 3.88 -15.39
N VAL A 257 -5.39 4.00 -14.60
CA VAL A 257 -4.88 2.89 -13.79
C VAL A 257 -5.84 2.54 -12.65
N GLU A 258 -6.40 3.54 -11.96
CA GLU A 258 -7.31 3.33 -10.83
C GLU A 258 -8.64 2.71 -11.23
N CYS A 259 -9.17 3.12 -12.37
CA CYS A 259 -10.44 2.57 -12.89
C CYS A 259 -10.29 1.23 -13.59
N ASN A 260 -9.08 0.85 -14.04
CA ASN A 260 -8.86 -0.39 -14.76
C ASN A 260 -8.52 -1.54 -13.79
N ARG A 261 -9.44 -2.50 -13.66
CA ARG A 261 -9.28 -3.66 -12.76
C ARG A 261 -8.03 -4.52 -13.01
N LEU A 262 -7.43 -4.43 -14.22
CA LEU A 262 -6.24 -5.20 -14.62
C LEU A 262 -4.93 -4.45 -14.36
N LEU A 263 -4.99 -3.21 -13.88
CA LEU A 263 -3.85 -2.36 -13.62
C LEU A 263 -3.79 -1.97 -12.13
N LYS A 264 -2.60 -1.88 -11.58
CA LYS A 264 -2.38 -1.36 -10.23
C LYS A 264 -1.03 -0.67 -10.10
N TRP A 265 -1.03 0.50 -9.46
CA TRP A 265 0.22 1.18 -9.10
C TRP A 265 1.02 0.35 -8.10
N CYS A 266 2.34 0.37 -8.25
CA CYS A 266 3.23 -0.13 -7.21
C CYS A 266 3.06 0.72 -5.94
N PRO A 267 2.81 0.11 -4.76
CA PRO A 267 2.60 0.86 -3.52
C PRO A 267 3.90 1.35 -2.87
N ALA A 268 5.07 1.10 -3.48
CA ALA A 268 6.34 1.61 -2.96
C ALA A 268 6.40 3.14 -3.12
N PRO A 269 6.89 3.90 -2.11
CA PRO A 269 7.09 5.33 -2.23
C PRO A 269 7.98 5.63 -3.44
N ASP A 270 7.72 6.73 -4.13
CA ASP A 270 8.44 7.22 -5.31
C ASP A 270 8.56 6.24 -6.50
N CYS A 271 7.76 5.16 -6.49
CA CYS A 271 7.73 4.20 -7.59
C CYS A 271 6.57 4.51 -8.55
N HIS A 272 6.90 4.86 -9.79
CA HIS A 272 5.94 5.21 -10.84
C HIS A 272 5.65 4.05 -11.82
N HIS A 273 5.85 2.80 -11.40
CA HIS A 273 5.53 1.65 -12.22
C HIS A 273 4.11 1.14 -11.93
N VAL A 274 3.48 0.60 -12.97
CA VAL A 274 2.18 -0.07 -12.88
C VAL A 274 2.36 -1.55 -13.17
N VAL A 275 1.69 -2.39 -12.42
CA VAL A 275 1.60 -3.82 -12.71
C VAL A 275 0.29 -4.09 -13.46
N LYS A 276 0.42 -4.76 -14.62
CA LYS A 276 -0.68 -5.23 -15.45
C LYS A 276 -0.78 -6.74 -15.34
N VAL A 277 -1.98 -7.26 -15.14
CA VAL A 277 -2.26 -8.69 -15.01
C VAL A 277 -3.28 -9.13 -16.09
N GLN A 278 -3.39 -10.42 -16.31
CA GLN A 278 -4.39 -10.98 -17.23
C GLN A 278 -5.79 -11.05 -16.61
N TYR A 279 -5.87 -11.32 -15.31
CA TYR A 279 -7.11 -11.34 -14.52
C TYR A 279 -6.83 -10.85 -13.10
N PRO A 280 -7.78 -10.11 -12.49
CA PRO A 280 -7.60 -9.57 -11.14
C PRO A 280 -7.80 -10.67 -10.10
N ASP A 281 -6.73 -11.02 -9.41
CA ASP A 281 -6.77 -12.00 -8.31
C ASP A 281 -5.86 -11.57 -7.14
N ALA A 282 -6.07 -12.19 -5.98
CA ALA A 282 -5.23 -12.00 -4.80
C ALA A 282 -3.95 -12.86 -4.92
N LYS A 283 -3.08 -12.50 -5.85
CA LYS A 283 -1.80 -13.17 -6.13
C LYS A 283 -0.62 -12.22 -5.90
N PRO A 284 0.56 -12.75 -5.59
CA PRO A 284 1.76 -11.94 -5.42
C PRO A 284 2.26 -11.42 -6.76
N VAL A 285 2.55 -10.14 -6.82
CA VAL A 285 3.22 -9.50 -7.97
C VAL A 285 4.47 -8.78 -7.49
N ARG A 286 5.49 -8.74 -8.33
CA ARG A 286 6.76 -8.07 -8.03
C ARG A 286 7.01 -6.93 -9.00
N CYS A 287 7.19 -5.72 -8.47
CA CYS A 287 7.59 -4.56 -9.24
C CYS A 287 9.09 -4.59 -9.60
N LYS A 288 9.49 -3.83 -10.63
CA LYS A 288 10.90 -3.61 -10.98
C LYS A 288 11.72 -2.95 -9.86
N CYS A 289 11.08 -2.18 -8.97
CA CYS A 289 11.74 -1.63 -7.77
C CYS A 289 12.06 -2.69 -6.70
N GLY A 290 11.65 -3.94 -6.90
CA GLY A 290 11.88 -5.05 -5.97
C GLY A 290 10.69 -5.32 -5.02
N ARG A 291 9.76 -4.38 -4.85
CA ARG A 291 8.60 -4.55 -3.96
C ARG A 291 7.70 -5.67 -4.43
N GLN A 292 7.35 -6.57 -3.52
CA GLN A 292 6.37 -7.63 -3.74
C GLN A 292 5.09 -7.30 -2.96
N PHE A 293 3.94 -7.32 -3.64
CA PHE A 293 2.66 -6.96 -3.03
C PHE A 293 1.51 -7.80 -3.59
N CYS A 294 0.38 -7.78 -2.90
CA CYS A 294 -0.85 -8.42 -3.36
C CYS A 294 -1.53 -7.56 -4.44
N PHE A 295 -1.73 -8.12 -5.62
CA PHE A 295 -2.39 -7.38 -6.70
C PHE A 295 -3.80 -6.90 -6.33
N ASN A 296 -4.56 -7.69 -5.58
CA ASN A 296 -5.95 -7.34 -5.23
C ASN A 296 -6.05 -6.15 -4.25
N CYS A 297 -5.28 -6.16 -3.14
CA CYS A 297 -5.41 -5.12 -2.10
C CYS A 297 -4.32 -4.03 -2.13
N GLY A 298 -3.16 -4.29 -2.75
CA GLY A 298 -2.02 -3.37 -2.76
C GLY A 298 -1.09 -3.50 -1.54
N GLU A 299 -1.50 -4.22 -0.51
CA GLU A 299 -0.69 -4.48 0.68
C GLU A 299 0.47 -5.44 0.39
N ASN A 300 1.47 -5.47 1.26
CA ASN A 300 2.54 -6.48 1.19
C ASN A 300 1.95 -7.86 1.02
N TRP A 301 2.65 -8.76 0.33
CA TRP A 301 2.16 -10.13 0.15
C TRP A 301 1.91 -10.77 1.52
N HIS A 302 0.69 -11.24 1.73
CA HIS A 302 0.15 -11.55 3.05
C HIS A 302 -0.40 -12.99 3.18
N ASP A 303 0.20 -13.92 2.44
CA ASP A 303 -0.18 -15.34 2.57
C ASP A 303 0.16 -15.85 4.01
N PRO A 304 -0.79 -16.52 4.70
CA PRO A 304 -2.02 -17.13 4.19
C PRO A 304 -3.33 -16.34 4.40
N VAL A 305 -3.29 -15.08 4.80
CA VAL A 305 -4.48 -14.29 5.13
C VAL A 305 -5.18 -13.78 3.88
N LYS A 306 -6.50 -13.94 3.79
CA LYS A 306 -7.29 -13.30 2.72
C LYS A 306 -7.38 -11.78 2.92
N CYS A 307 -7.38 -11.01 1.84
CA CYS A 307 -7.43 -9.53 1.86
C CYS A 307 -8.53 -8.95 2.78
N LYS A 308 -9.70 -9.61 2.87
CA LYS A 308 -10.80 -9.20 3.75
C LYS A 308 -10.35 -9.13 5.22
N TRP A 309 -9.68 -10.17 5.70
CA TRP A 309 -9.24 -10.27 7.10
C TRP A 309 -8.06 -9.36 7.38
N LEU A 310 -7.14 -9.21 6.42
CA LEU A 310 -6.03 -8.28 6.56
C LEU A 310 -6.52 -6.84 6.70
N ARG A 311 -7.48 -6.38 5.87
CA ARG A 311 -8.05 -5.02 5.99
C ARG A 311 -8.71 -4.78 7.35
N LYS A 312 -9.45 -5.77 7.86
CA LYS A 312 -10.05 -5.68 9.21
C LYS A 312 -8.95 -5.58 10.28
N TRP A 313 -7.86 -6.35 10.12
CA TRP A 313 -6.72 -6.33 11.04
C TRP A 313 -6.00 -4.98 11.05
N ILE A 314 -5.64 -4.46 9.87
CA ILE A 314 -4.97 -3.16 9.74
C ILE A 314 -5.84 -2.07 10.37
N LYS A 315 -7.12 -2.00 10.00
CA LYS A 315 -8.04 -1.04 10.61
C LYS A 315 -8.09 -1.14 12.13
N LYS A 316 -8.13 -2.36 12.68
CA LYS A 316 -8.12 -2.57 14.12
C LYS A 316 -6.81 -2.11 14.77
N CYS A 317 -5.67 -2.35 14.11
CA CYS A 317 -4.38 -1.85 14.58
C CYS A 317 -4.31 -0.32 14.53
N ASP A 318 -4.87 0.32 13.50
CA ASP A 318 -4.90 1.77 13.34
C ASP A 318 -5.82 2.43 14.38
N ASP A 319 -7.00 1.87 14.62
CA ASP A 319 -7.96 2.37 15.62
C ASP A 319 -7.39 2.28 17.07
N ASP A 320 -6.54 1.28 17.33
CA ASP A 320 -5.86 1.06 18.63
C ASP A 320 -4.45 1.72 18.68
N SER A 321 -4.04 2.44 17.62
CA SER A 321 -2.67 2.91 17.40
C SER A 321 -2.36 4.20 18.13
N GLU A 322 -2.42 4.24 19.41
CA GLU A 322 -1.71 5.32 20.07
C GLU A 322 -0.37 4.83 20.63
N THR A 323 0.58 5.73 20.72
CA THR A 323 1.98 5.70 21.13
C THR A 323 2.40 4.56 22.11
N SER A 324 1.47 4.03 22.90
CA SER A 324 1.74 2.97 23.86
C SER A 324 2.05 1.61 23.23
N ASN A 325 1.46 1.31 22.06
CA ASN A 325 1.70 0.03 21.38
C ASN A 325 3.11 -0.04 20.77
N TRP A 326 3.61 1.09 20.23
CA TRP A 326 4.96 1.15 19.69
C TRP A 326 6.02 0.99 20.79
N ILE A 327 5.86 1.69 21.93
CA ILE A 327 6.77 1.60 23.06
C ILE A 327 6.76 0.16 23.63
N ALA A 328 5.58 -0.44 23.80
CA ALA A 328 5.44 -1.79 24.32
C ALA A 328 6.01 -2.86 23.36
N ALA A 329 6.05 -2.61 22.06
CA ALA A 329 6.63 -3.53 21.08
C ALA A 329 8.17 -3.46 21.04
N ASN A 330 8.75 -2.28 21.23
CA ASN A 330 10.19 -2.04 21.05
C ASN A 330 11.00 -2.11 22.33
N THR A 331 10.38 -1.85 23.50
CA THR A 331 11.06 -1.87 24.79
C THR A 331 10.29 -2.74 25.79
N LYS A 332 11.02 -3.53 26.57
CA LYS A 332 10.45 -4.33 27.68
C LYS A 332 11.40 -4.30 28.87
N GLU A 333 10.84 -4.46 30.07
CA GLU A 333 11.65 -4.56 31.26
C GLU A 333 12.21 -5.97 31.44
N CYS A 334 13.44 -6.05 31.91
CA CYS A 334 14.02 -7.34 32.34
C CYS A 334 13.15 -7.94 33.44
N PRO A 335 12.71 -9.20 33.33
CA PRO A 335 11.83 -9.83 34.33
C PRO A 335 12.51 -10.01 35.71
N LYS A 336 13.84 -9.86 35.80
CA LYS A 336 14.59 -10.03 37.02
C LYS A 336 15.04 -8.75 37.70
N CYS A 337 15.51 -7.77 36.92
CA CYS A 337 16.10 -6.53 37.48
C CYS A 337 15.37 -5.26 37.05
N HIS A 338 14.29 -5.37 36.26
CA HIS A 338 13.40 -4.28 35.79
C HIS A 338 14.11 -3.15 35.00
N VAL A 339 15.32 -3.41 34.53
CA VAL A 339 15.97 -2.47 33.59
C VAL A 339 15.27 -2.56 32.24
N THR A 340 14.95 -1.42 31.67
CA THR A 340 14.36 -1.33 30.32
C THR A 340 15.36 -1.82 29.27
N ILE A 341 14.94 -2.72 28.42
CA ILE A 341 15.72 -3.33 27.35
C ILE A 341 15.02 -3.03 26.04
N GLU A 342 15.77 -2.50 25.09
CA GLU A 342 15.36 -2.36 23.71
C GLU A 342 15.78 -3.60 22.91
N LYS A 343 14.91 -4.07 22.00
CA LYS A 343 15.21 -5.21 21.14
C LYS A 343 16.12 -4.76 19.99
N ASP A 344 17.33 -5.29 19.90
CA ASP A 344 18.35 -4.94 18.91
C ASP A 344 18.65 -6.06 17.90
N GLY A 345 17.82 -7.07 17.81
CA GLY A 345 17.96 -8.20 16.89
C GLY A 345 16.66 -8.93 16.67
N GLY A 346 16.64 -9.84 15.69
CA GLY A 346 15.46 -10.63 15.33
C GLY A 346 15.14 -11.74 16.34
N CYS A 347 16.13 -12.30 17.01
CA CYS A 347 15.99 -13.42 17.93
C CYS A 347 15.19 -13.04 19.18
N ASN A 348 14.34 -13.98 19.64
CA ASN A 348 13.56 -13.81 20.88
C ASN A 348 14.33 -14.26 22.15
N HIS A 349 15.50 -14.85 22.00
CA HIS A 349 16.40 -15.14 23.12
C HIS A 349 17.12 -13.86 23.56
N MET A 350 16.79 -13.38 24.72
CA MET A 350 17.33 -12.14 25.30
C MET A 350 18.23 -12.43 26.49
N VAL A 351 19.36 -11.73 26.53
CA VAL A 351 20.28 -11.75 27.69
C VAL A 351 20.36 -10.33 28.25
N CYS A 352 20.04 -10.18 29.52
CA CYS A 352 20.10 -8.90 30.19
C CYS A 352 21.54 -8.32 30.21
N ARG A 353 21.75 -7.14 29.64
CA ARG A 353 23.07 -6.49 29.57
C ARG A 353 23.58 -5.98 30.91
N ASN A 354 22.72 -5.92 31.94
CA ASN A 354 23.14 -5.56 33.31
C ASN A 354 24.13 -6.63 33.87
N GLN A 355 25.36 -6.21 34.13
CA GLN A 355 26.45 -7.11 34.56
C GLN A 355 26.11 -7.92 35.82
N ASN A 356 25.28 -7.39 36.72
CA ASN A 356 24.86 -8.02 37.94
C ASN A 356 23.63 -8.93 37.76
N CYS A 357 22.95 -8.85 36.60
CA CYS A 357 21.72 -9.59 36.38
C CYS A 357 21.94 -10.78 35.45
N LYS A 358 22.40 -10.53 34.21
CA LYS A 358 22.64 -11.54 33.14
C LYS A 358 21.53 -12.56 32.98
N ALA A 359 20.27 -12.18 33.26
CA ALA A 359 19.13 -13.08 33.12
C ALA A 359 18.90 -13.40 31.64
N GLU A 360 18.70 -14.68 31.34
CA GLU A 360 18.28 -15.17 30.04
C GLU A 360 16.78 -15.37 30.02
N PHE A 361 16.09 -14.74 29.06
CA PHE A 361 14.62 -14.78 29.00
C PHE A 361 14.11 -14.69 27.58
N CYS A 362 12.85 -15.06 27.38
CA CYS A 362 12.16 -14.92 26.08
C CYS A 362 11.56 -13.53 25.94
N TRP A 363 11.87 -12.84 24.83
CA TRP A 363 11.28 -11.52 24.53
C TRP A 363 9.76 -11.54 24.46
N VAL A 364 9.15 -12.64 23.97
CA VAL A 364 7.71 -12.73 23.75
C VAL A 364 6.95 -12.86 25.05
N CYS A 365 7.30 -13.86 25.88
CA CYS A 365 6.57 -14.19 27.11
C CYS A 365 7.21 -13.70 28.41
N LEU A 366 8.43 -13.11 28.34
CA LEU A 366 9.25 -12.67 29.49
C LEU A 366 9.63 -13.79 30.47
N GLY A 367 9.27 -15.04 30.17
CA GLY A 367 9.65 -16.21 30.96
C GLY A 367 11.13 -16.59 30.80
N PRO A 368 11.69 -17.44 31.73
CA PRO A 368 13.05 -17.92 31.63
C PRO A 368 13.30 -18.64 30.31
N TRP A 369 14.51 -18.49 29.74
CA TRP A 369 14.83 -19.09 28.46
C TRP A 369 15.01 -20.61 28.49
N GLU A 370 15.55 -21.14 29.56
CA GLU A 370 15.88 -22.56 29.68
C GLU A 370 14.73 -23.52 29.30
N PRO A 371 13.47 -23.34 29.76
CA PRO A 371 12.36 -24.19 29.33
C PRO A 371 12.05 -24.10 27.85
N HIS A 372 12.41 -23.00 27.18
CA HIS A 372 12.11 -22.76 25.76
C HIS A 372 12.93 -23.67 24.83
N GLY A 373 14.03 -24.22 25.27
CA GLY A 373 14.82 -25.17 24.48
C GLY A 373 14.06 -26.45 24.10
N SER A 374 13.12 -26.89 24.94
CA SER A 374 12.31 -28.11 24.72
C SER A 374 10.80 -27.84 24.61
N ALA A 375 10.30 -26.81 25.29
CA ALA A 375 8.86 -26.46 25.35
C ALA A 375 8.56 -25.06 24.75
N TRP A 376 9.39 -24.61 23.88
CA TRP A 376 9.39 -23.32 23.22
C TRP A 376 8.05 -22.90 22.63
N TYR A 377 7.36 -23.82 21.97
CA TYR A 377 6.07 -23.57 21.33
C TYR A 377 4.92 -23.22 22.28
N ASN A 378 5.08 -23.48 23.58
CA ASN A 378 4.00 -23.24 24.55
C ASN A 378 3.73 -21.74 24.78
N CYS A 379 4.75 -20.89 24.71
CA CYS A 379 4.56 -19.46 24.89
C CYS A 379 3.93 -18.77 23.68
N ASN A 380 3.93 -19.40 22.50
CA ASN A 380 3.41 -18.87 21.24
C ASN A 380 1.97 -19.34 20.93
N ARG A 381 1.40 -20.19 21.77
CA ARG A 381 0.01 -20.65 21.63
C ARG A 381 -0.90 -19.87 22.58
N TYR A 382 -2.02 -19.35 22.06
CA TYR A 382 -3.06 -18.76 22.88
C TYR A 382 -3.82 -19.86 23.61
N ASN A 383 -3.81 -19.84 24.95
CA ASN A 383 -4.52 -20.81 25.79
C ASN A 383 -5.84 -20.20 26.28
N GLU A 384 -6.95 -20.64 25.69
CA GLU A 384 -8.29 -20.21 26.09
C GLU A 384 -8.67 -20.76 27.49
N ASP A 385 -8.13 -21.92 27.86
CA ASP A 385 -8.42 -22.55 29.16
C ASP A 385 -7.75 -21.77 30.30
N ASP A 386 -6.51 -21.30 30.12
CA ASP A 386 -5.83 -20.42 31.09
C ASP A 386 -6.53 -19.06 31.18
N ALA A 387 -6.95 -18.49 30.05
CA ALA A 387 -7.74 -17.27 30.01
C ALA A 387 -9.14 -17.46 30.64
N LYS A 388 -9.72 -18.65 30.54
CA LYS A 388 -11.00 -19.03 31.19
C LYS A 388 -10.83 -19.28 32.68
N ALA A 389 -9.79 -20.00 33.09
CA ALA A 389 -9.49 -20.23 34.50
C ALA A 389 -9.26 -18.93 35.29
N ALA A 390 -8.61 -17.95 34.66
CA ALA A 390 -8.48 -16.60 35.23
C ALA A 390 -9.83 -15.86 35.37
N ARG A 391 -10.84 -16.22 34.55
CA ARG A 391 -12.21 -15.65 34.56
C ARG A 391 -13.11 -16.36 35.59
N ASP A 392 -13.03 -17.68 35.65
CA ASP A 392 -13.90 -18.51 36.52
C ASP A 392 -13.63 -18.30 38.02
N ALA A 393 -12.48 -17.69 38.35
CA ALA A 393 -12.15 -17.28 39.73
C ALA A 393 -12.96 -16.06 40.22
N GLN A 394 -13.80 -15.46 39.37
CA GLN A 394 -14.59 -14.27 39.69
C GLN A 394 -16.03 -14.43 39.16
N GLU A 395 -16.95 -14.70 40.08
CA GLU A 395 -18.34 -15.15 39.88
C GLU A 395 -19.33 -14.17 39.19
N VAL A 396 -18.88 -13.05 38.59
CA VAL A 396 -19.77 -12.09 37.92
C VAL A 396 -19.25 -11.79 36.53
N ILE A 397 -19.80 -12.50 35.54
CA ILE A 397 -19.51 -12.23 34.10
C ILE A 397 -20.23 -10.95 33.67
N SER A 398 -19.58 -9.80 33.90
CA SER A 398 -20.05 -8.51 33.38
C SER A 398 -19.57 -8.27 31.95
N TYR A 399 -20.22 -7.35 31.22
CA TYR A 399 -19.81 -6.85 29.90
C TYR A 399 -18.32 -6.44 29.88
N ILE A 400 -17.83 -5.91 30.99
CA ILE A 400 -16.44 -5.47 31.18
C ILE A 400 -15.44 -6.65 31.05
N GLU A 401 -15.80 -7.84 31.51
CA GLU A 401 -14.91 -9.02 31.44
C GLU A 401 -14.83 -9.60 30.04
N ARG A 402 -15.93 -9.55 29.26
CA ARG A 402 -15.90 -9.94 27.84
C ARG A 402 -15.00 -8.99 27.05
N SER A 403 -15.08 -7.70 27.30
CA SER A 403 -14.21 -6.70 26.69
C SER A 403 -12.74 -6.92 27.06
N ARG A 404 -12.44 -7.23 28.33
CA ARG A 404 -11.08 -7.55 28.78
C ARG A 404 -10.53 -8.84 28.12
N ALA A 405 -11.35 -9.89 28.02
CA ALA A 405 -10.95 -11.13 27.36
C ALA A 405 -10.70 -10.92 25.86
N ALA A 406 -11.55 -10.15 25.18
CA ALA A 406 -11.35 -9.78 23.79
C ALA A 406 -10.08 -8.95 23.59
N LEU A 407 -9.81 -8.00 24.49
CA LEU A 407 -8.59 -7.21 24.48
C LEU A 407 -7.34 -8.08 24.73
N GLN A 408 -7.36 -8.99 25.70
CA GLN A 408 -6.24 -9.92 25.96
C GLN A 408 -5.95 -10.80 24.74
N ARG A 409 -6.99 -11.33 24.09
CA ARG A 409 -6.84 -12.10 22.86
C ARG A 409 -6.19 -11.24 21.77
N TYR A 410 -6.71 -10.03 21.54
CA TYR A 410 -6.14 -9.11 20.55
C TYR A 410 -4.67 -8.81 20.84
N LEU A 411 -4.33 -8.41 22.07
CA LEU A 411 -2.96 -8.09 22.46
C LEU A 411 -2.01 -9.28 22.27
N PHE A 412 -2.48 -10.51 22.53
CA PHE A 412 -1.68 -11.72 22.30
C PHE A 412 -1.24 -11.84 20.85
N TYR A 413 -2.19 -11.73 19.89
CA TYR A 413 -1.89 -11.87 18.47
C TYR A 413 -1.18 -10.62 17.91
N CYS A 414 -1.57 -9.43 18.36
CA CYS A 414 -0.95 -8.17 17.96
C CYS A 414 0.54 -8.11 18.35
N ASN A 415 0.88 -8.47 19.58
CA ASN A 415 2.28 -8.49 20.02
C ASN A 415 3.15 -9.43 19.18
N ARG A 416 2.62 -10.56 18.74
CA ARG A 416 3.36 -11.52 17.89
C ARG A 416 3.49 -11.03 16.46
N TYR A 417 2.43 -10.50 15.92
CA TYR A 417 2.45 -9.82 14.60
C TYR A 417 3.50 -8.71 14.59
N MET A 418 3.47 -7.81 15.59
CA MET A 418 4.42 -6.70 15.71
C MET A 418 5.86 -7.18 15.93
N ASN A 419 6.06 -8.26 16.70
CA ASN A 419 7.37 -8.84 16.93
C ASN A 419 8.02 -9.35 15.61
N HIS A 420 7.27 -10.07 14.78
CA HIS A 420 7.78 -10.49 13.46
C HIS A 420 8.00 -9.32 12.53
N MET A 421 7.10 -8.33 12.52
CA MET A 421 7.27 -7.11 11.73
C MET A 421 8.55 -6.36 12.14
N GLN A 422 8.80 -6.21 13.43
CA GLN A 422 10.03 -5.59 13.94
C GLN A 422 11.27 -6.41 13.56
N SER A 423 11.21 -7.73 13.70
CA SER A 423 12.30 -8.62 13.32
C SER A 423 12.64 -8.47 11.84
N LEU A 424 11.65 -8.37 10.94
CA LEU A 424 11.85 -8.10 9.54
C LEU A 424 12.56 -6.76 9.27
N ARG A 425 12.31 -5.72 10.08
CA ARG A 425 13.03 -4.44 9.96
C ARG A 425 14.52 -4.56 10.25
N PHE A 426 14.93 -5.50 11.07
CA PHE A 426 16.34 -5.75 11.36
C PHE A 426 17.07 -6.61 10.33
N GLU A 427 16.36 -7.19 9.37
CA GLU A 427 16.94 -8.09 8.37
C GLU A 427 18.01 -7.41 7.50
N HIS A 428 17.89 -6.11 7.21
CA HIS A 428 18.93 -5.38 6.47
C HIS A 428 20.25 -5.31 7.26
N LYS A 429 20.20 -5.20 8.61
CA LYS A 429 21.40 -5.28 9.46
C LYS A 429 21.98 -6.68 9.41
N LEU A 430 21.13 -7.72 9.46
CA LEU A 430 21.55 -9.11 9.35
C LEU A 430 22.18 -9.40 7.98
N TYR A 431 21.64 -8.86 6.89
CA TYR A 431 22.27 -8.97 5.56
C TYR A 431 23.67 -8.40 5.54
N ALA A 432 23.88 -7.21 6.12
CA ALA A 432 25.20 -6.60 6.20
C ALA A 432 26.18 -7.45 7.03
N GLN A 433 25.75 -7.97 8.18
CA GLN A 433 26.54 -8.86 9.03
C GLN A 433 26.88 -10.16 8.33
N VAL A 434 25.90 -10.76 7.65
CA VAL A 434 26.11 -12.01 6.90
C VAL A 434 27.04 -11.79 5.72
N LYS A 435 26.96 -10.66 5.02
CA LYS A 435 27.91 -10.30 3.96
C LYS A 435 29.35 -10.23 4.50
N GLN A 436 29.55 -9.59 5.65
CA GLN A 436 30.85 -9.56 6.30
C GLN A 436 31.32 -10.99 6.66
N LYS A 437 30.45 -11.82 7.24
CA LYS A 437 30.77 -13.22 7.55
C LYS A 437 31.15 -14.03 6.30
N MET A 438 30.48 -13.80 5.17
CA MET A 438 30.82 -14.43 3.89
C MET A 438 32.23 -14.02 3.43
N GLU A 439 32.62 -12.76 3.57
CA GLU A 439 33.95 -12.26 3.24
C GLU A 439 35.03 -12.87 4.17
N GLU A 440 34.77 -12.98 5.47
CA GLU A 440 35.62 -13.64 6.45
C GLU A 440 35.84 -15.12 6.10
N MET A 441 34.78 -15.86 5.77
CA MET A 441 34.85 -17.26 5.36
C MET A 441 35.67 -17.45 4.05
N GLN A 442 35.57 -16.51 3.11
CA GLN A 442 36.39 -16.55 1.88
C GLN A 442 37.88 -16.34 2.20
N GLN A 443 38.22 -15.51 3.17
CA GLN A 443 39.60 -15.36 3.64
C GLN A 443 40.14 -16.66 4.28
N HIS A 444 39.28 -17.53 4.76
CA HIS A 444 39.62 -18.87 5.30
C HIS A 444 39.46 -20.00 4.30
N ASN A 445 39.76 -19.73 3.00
CA ASN A 445 39.80 -20.68 1.90
C ASN A 445 38.47 -21.28 1.45
N MET A 446 37.33 -20.67 1.77
CA MET A 446 36.05 -21.05 1.17
C MET A 446 35.83 -20.29 -0.15
N SER A 447 35.33 -20.97 -1.17
CA SER A 447 35.00 -20.34 -2.45
C SER A 447 33.73 -19.47 -2.31
N TRP A 448 33.57 -18.49 -3.21
CA TRP A 448 32.40 -17.64 -3.26
C TRP A 448 31.09 -18.45 -3.34
N ILE A 449 31.05 -19.51 -4.11
CA ILE A 449 29.89 -20.40 -4.26
C ILE A 449 29.57 -21.09 -2.91
N GLU A 450 30.61 -21.52 -2.18
CA GLU A 450 30.45 -22.25 -0.93
C GLU A 450 29.82 -21.40 0.19
N VAL A 451 30.02 -20.09 0.17
CA VAL A 451 29.45 -19.19 1.21
C VAL A 451 28.03 -18.69 0.89
N GLN A 452 27.51 -18.95 -0.32
CA GLN A 452 26.16 -18.51 -0.72
C GLN A 452 25.02 -19.11 0.14
N PHE A 453 25.28 -20.20 0.84
CA PHE A 453 24.28 -20.76 1.77
C PHE A 453 23.85 -19.78 2.85
N LEU A 454 24.70 -18.86 3.27
CA LEU A 454 24.36 -17.85 4.25
C LEU A 454 23.31 -16.85 3.72
N LYS A 455 23.51 -16.38 2.47
CA LYS A 455 22.52 -15.52 1.81
C LYS A 455 21.17 -16.23 1.67
N LYS A 456 21.19 -17.48 1.19
CA LYS A 456 19.96 -18.30 1.07
C LYS A 456 19.28 -18.49 2.43
N ALA A 457 20.05 -18.66 3.50
CA ALA A 457 19.51 -18.81 4.85
C ALA A 457 18.80 -17.54 5.34
N VAL A 458 19.35 -16.35 5.05
CA VAL A 458 18.69 -15.07 5.37
C VAL A 458 17.41 -14.91 4.55
N ASP A 459 17.43 -15.21 3.25
CA ASP A 459 16.24 -15.13 2.40
C ASP A 459 15.11 -16.03 2.92
N VAL A 460 15.43 -17.25 3.34
CA VAL A 460 14.46 -18.18 3.94
C VAL A 460 13.97 -17.67 5.30
N LEU A 461 14.85 -17.11 6.13
CA LEU A 461 14.49 -16.52 7.41
C LEU A 461 13.46 -15.39 7.23
N CYS A 462 13.71 -14.45 6.30
CA CYS A 462 12.80 -13.35 5.97
C CYS A 462 11.43 -13.87 5.51
N GLN A 463 11.42 -14.87 4.63
CA GLN A 463 10.17 -15.48 4.15
C GLN A 463 9.40 -16.17 5.28
N CYS A 464 10.07 -16.85 6.19
CA CYS A 464 9.41 -17.50 7.34
C CYS A 464 8.83 -16.46 8.30
N ARG A 465 9.58 -15.40 8.62
CA ARG A 465 9.08 -14.31 9.49
C ARG A 465 7.88 -13.59 8.87
N SER A 466 7.92 -13.30 7.55
CA SER A 466 6.80 -12.72 6.84
C SER A 466 5.57 -13.63 6.87
N THR A 467 5.73 -14.92 6.62
CA THR A 467 4.64 -15.89 6.72
C THR A 467 4.08 -15.95 8.15
N LEU A 468 4.94 -16.09 9.16
CA LEU A 468 4.53 -16.17 10.57
C LEU A 468 3.77 -14.92 11.01
N MET A 469 4.21 -13.74 10.62
CA MET A 469 3.50 -12.49 10.89
C MET A 469 2.03 -12.59 10.49
N PHE A 470 1.76 -13.03 9.26
CA PHE A 470 0.38 -13.14 8.77
C PHE A 470 -0.36 -14.38 9.32
N THR A 471 0.33 -15.43 9.73
CA THR A 471 -0.33 -16.57 10.40
C THR A 471 -0.96 -16.17 11.74
N TYR A 472 -0.41 -15.19 12.46
CA TYR A 472 -1.03 -14.66 13.68
C TYR A 472 -2.29 -13.85 13.39
N VAL A 473 -2.32 -13.11 12.27
CA VAL A 473 -3.55 -12.46 11.80
C VAL A 473 -4.62 -13.49 11.44
N PHE A 474 -4.23 -14.55 10.74
CA PHE A 474 -5.14 -15.64 10.36
C PHE A 474 -5.72 -16.33 11.61
N ALA A 475 -4.88 -16.70 12.56
CA ALA A 475 -5.28 -17.37 13.81
C ALA A 475 -6.23 -16.50 14.66
N PHE A 476 -6.07 -15.17 14.64
CA PHE A 476 -6.93 -14.27 15.40
C PHE A 476 -8.40 -14.39 15.02
N TYR A 477 -8.70 -14.59 13.73
CA TYR A 477 -10.07 -14.71 13.23
C TYR A 477 -10.63 -16.14 13.23
N LEU A 478 -9.81 -17.15 13.51
CA LEU A 478 -10.26 -18.55 13.50
C LEU A 478 -11.03 -18.94 14.76
N LYS A 479 -12.10 -19.73 14.58
CA LYS A 479 -12.71 -20.51 15.65
C LYS A 479 -11.85 -21.71 15.99
N LYS A 480 -11.86 -22.12 17.24
CA LYS A 480 -11.13 -23.29 17.71
C LYS A 480 -11.84 -24.57 17.26
N ASN A 481 -11.20 -25.36 16.41
CA ASN A 481 -11.61 -26.66 15.94
C ASN A 481 -10.38 -27.53 15.65
N ASN A 482 -10.54 -28.78 15.22
CA ASN A 482 -9.42 -29.67 14.95
C ASN A 482 -8.45 -29.12 13.90
N GLN A 483 -8.97 -28.42 12.87
CA GLN A 483 -8.14 -27.84 11.82
C GLN A 483 -7.30 -26.68 12.36
N SER A 484 -7.89 -25.81 13.18
CA SER A 484 -7.15 -24.73 13.82
C SER A 484 -6.06 -25.24 14.77
N ILE A 485 -6.29 -26.37 15.47
CA ILE A 485 -5.27 -27.00 16.32
C ILE A 485 -4.10 -27.54 15.48
N ILE A 486 -4.37 -28.20 14.36
CA ILE A 486 -3.32 -28.67 13.43
C ILE A 486 -2.54 -27.48 12.88
N PHE A 487 -3.24 -26.41 12.50
CA PHE A 487 -2.62 -25.17 12.04
C PHE A 487 -1.71 -24.57 13.11
N GLU A 488 -2.17 -24.43 14.36
CA GLU A 488 -1.39 -23.91 15.48
C GLU A 488 -0.14 -24.76 15.77
N ASN A 489 -0.22 -26.09 15.62
CA ASN A 489 0.92 -27.00 15.75
C ASN A 489 1.96 -26.73 14.64
N ASN A 490 1.52 -26.59 13.39
CA ASN A 490 2.41 -26.28 12.27
C ASN A 490 3.03 -24.88 12.42
N GLN A 491 2.26 -23.90 12.90
CA GLN A 491 2.74 -22.55 13.19
C GLN A 491 3.83 -22.57 14.27
N ALA A 492 3.59 -23.26 15.37
CA ALA A 492 4.54 -23.37 16.49
C ALA A 492 5.85 -24.06 16.06
N ASP A 493 5.77 -25.08 15.21
CA ASP A 493 6.95 -25.77 14.70
C ASP A 493 7.76 -24.87 13.75
N LEU A 494 7.09 -24.13 12.85
CA LEU A 494 7.76 -23.14 11.99
C LEU A 494 8.39 -22.01 12.81
N GLU A 495 7.70 -21.50 13.83
CA GLU A 495 8.22 -20.49 14.75
C GLU A 495 9.52 -20.93 15.40
N ASN A 496 9.51 -22.13 16.02
CA ASN A 496 10.68 -22.69 16.66
C ASN A 496 11.85 -22.88 15.65
N ALA A 497 11.56 -23.40 14.47
CA ALA A 497 12.58 -23.59 13.43
C ALA A 497 13.20 -22.25 12.99
N THR A 498 12.37 -21.20 12.84
CA THR A 498 12.77 -19.85 12.44
C THR A 498 13.68 -19.20 13.47
N GLU A 499 13.34 -19.31 14.76
CA GLU A 499 14.16 -18.74 15.84
C GLU A 499 15.51 -19.45 15.98
N VAL A 500 15.54 -20.77 15.81
CA VAL A 500 16.82 -21.50 15.81
C VAL A 500 17.70 -21.08 14.63
N LEU A 501 17.10 -20.87 13.45
CA LEU A 501 17.83 -20.37 12.28
C LEU A 501 18.38 -18.95 12.50
N SER A 502 17.55 -18.06 13.06
CA SER A 502 17.97 -16.70 13.44
C SER A 502 19.15 -16.73 14.41
N GLY A 503 19.05 -17.58 15.45
CA GLY A 503 20.13 -17.76 16.43
C GLY A 503 21.45 -18.25 15.81
N TYR A 504 21.41 -19.09 14.76
CA TYR A 504 22.62 -19.51 14.06
C TYR A 504 23.23 -18.40 13.21
N LEU A 505 22.41 -17.55 12.61
CA LEU A 505 22.88 -16.45 11.76
C LEU A 505 23.43 -15.27 12.56
N GLU A 506 22.92 -15.04 13.77
CA GLU A 506 23.33 -13.93 14.64
C GLU A 506 24.61 -14.25 15.46
N ARG A 507 24.92 -15.54 15.70
CA ARG A 507 26.11 -15.95 16.47
C ARG A 507 27.42 -15.66 15.75
N ASP A 508 28.48 -15.42 16.54
CA ASP A 508 29.85 -15.31 16.03
C ASP A 508 30.38 -16.64 15.50
N ILE A 509 30.99 -16.61 14.35
CA ILE A 509 31.53 -17.79 13.63
C ILE A 509 32.81 -18.34 14.32
N SER A 510 33.44 -17.56 15.17
CA SER A 510 34.78 -17.85 15.73
C SER A 510 34.87 -19.08 16.66
N GLN A 511 33.73 -19.64 17.07
CA GLN A 511 33.69 -20.71 18.09
C GLN A 511 33.47 -22.14 17.55
N ASP A 512 33.00 -22.29 16.31
CA ASP A 512 32.69 -23.57 15.69
C ASP A 512 33.54 -23.81 14.42
N SER A 513 33.68 -25.05 14.00
CA SER A 513 34.26 -25.37 12.70
C SER A 513 33.36 -24.84 11.58
N LEU A 514 33.96 -24.22 10.56
CA LEU A 514 33.25 -23.65 9.40
C LEU A 514 32.34 -24.69 8.70
N GLN A 515 32.78 -25.95 8.66
CA GLN A 515 32.00 -27.03 8.05
C GLN A 515 30.78 -27.40 8.89
N ASP A 516 30.91 -27.41 10.21
CA ASP A 516 29.78 -27.69 11.11
C ASP A 516 28.73 -26.59 11.06
N ILE A 517 29.16 -25.31 10.97
CA ILE A 517 28.25 -24.16 10.80
C ILE A 517 27.50 -24.31 9.48
N LYS A 518 28.21 -24.57 8.37
CA LYS A 518 27.61 -24.77 7.06
C LYS A 518 26.53 -25.85 7.10
N GLN A 519 26.83 -27.00 7.66
CA GLN A 519 25.88 -28.12 7.76
C GLN A 519 24.66 -27.75 8.60
N LYS A 520 24.87 -27.21 9.82
CA LYS A 520 23.79 -26.82 10.74
C LYS A 520 22.84 -25.77 10.11
N VAL A 521 23.39 -24.75 9.47
CA VAL A 521 22.62 -23.68 8.82
C VAL A 521 21.86 -24.23 7.60
N GLN A 522 22.53 -25.05 6.76
CA GLN A 522 21.89 -25.63 5.58
C GLN A 522 20.73 -26.55 5.93
N ASP A 523 20.92 -27.44 6.91
CA ASP A 523 19.86 -28.34 7.35
C ASP A 523 18.69 -27.56 7.95
N LYS A 524 19.00 -26.50 8.71
CA LYS A 524 17.96 -25.71 9.37
C LYS A 524 17.15 -24.86 8.38
N TYR A 525 17.77 -24.16 7.42
CA TYR A 525 16.98 -23.38 6.46
C TYR A 525 16.15 -24.27 5.53
N ARG A 526 16.64 -25.45 5.14
CA ARG A 526 15.84 -26.44 4.38
C ARG A 526 14.64 -26.92 5.19
N TYR A 527 14.83 -27.17 6.47
CA TYR A 527 13.75 -27.53 7.38
C TYR A 527 12.72 -26.40 7.48
N CYS A 528 13.16 -25.16 7.69
CA CYS A 528 12.29 -23.98 7.74
C CYS A 528 11.45 -23.82 6.44
N GLU A 529 12.11 -23.93 5.29
CA GLU A 529 11.46 -23.84 3.97
C GLU A 529 10.40 -24.94 3.79
N SER A 530 10.73 -26.17 4.17
CA SER A 530 9.79 -27.29 4.15
C SER A 530 8.61 -27.08 5.09
N ARG A 531 8.84 -26.65 6.34
CA ARG A 531 7.76 -26.41 7.30
C ARG A 531 6.86 -25.25 6.89
N ARG A 532 7.43 -24.17 6.31
CA ARG A 532 6.65 -23.06 5.75
C ARG A 532 5.74 -23.55 4.63
N ARG A 533 6.25 -24.38 3.72
CA ARG A 533 5.45 -24.96 2.63
C ARG A 533 4.30 -25.81 3.17
N VAL A 534 4.56 -26.70 4.12
CA VAL A 534 3.53 -27.56 4.75
C VAL A 534 2.45 -26.73 5.43
N LEU A 535 2.83 -25.66 6.15
CA LEU A 535 1.87 -24.77 6.80
C LEU A 535 0.97 -24.07 5.80
N LEU A 536 1.54 -23.48 4.75
CA LEU A 536 0.80 -22.78 3.69
C LEU A 536 -0.09 -23.74 2.93
N GLN A 537 0.41 -24.92 2.55
CA GLN A 537 -0.37 -25.95 1.88
C GLN A 537 -1.58 -26.36 2.72
N HIS A 538 -1.41 -26.61 4.02
CA HIS A 538 -2.52 -26.94 4.90
C HIS A 538 -3.59 -25.84 4.94
N VAL A 539 -3.20 -24.57 4.94
CA VAL A 539 -4.16 -23.47 4.93
C VAL A 539 -4.88 -23.36 3.59
N HIS A 540 -4.16 -23.52 2.47
CA HIS A 540 -4.76 -23.46 1.13
C HIS A 540 -5.72 -24.63 0.88
N GLU A 541 -5.34 -25.84 1.24
CA GLU A 541 -6.26 -26.99 1.19
C GLU A 541 -7.52 -26.78 2.05
N GLY A 542 -7.36 -26.14 3.20
CA GLY A 542 -8.49 -25.77 4.05
C GLY A 542 -9.39 -24.72 3.43
N TYR A 543 -8.85 -23.81 2.60
CA TYR A 543 -9.65 -22.88 1.81
C TYR A 543 -10.42 -23.54 0.69
N GLU A 544 -9.80 -24.48 -0.03
CA GLU A 544 -10.43 -25.25 -1.11
C GLU A 544 -11.57 -26.14 -0.62
N LYS A 545 -11.40 -26.72 0.57
CA LYS A 545 -12.36 -27.64 1.19
C LYS A 545 -13.36 -26.95 2.13
N ASP A 546 -13.32 -25.60 2.21
CA ASP A 546 -14.15 -24.75 3.11
C ASP A 546 -14.13 -25.22 4.58
N LEU A 547 -12.94 -25.57 5.10
CA LEU A 547 -12.75 -26.11 6.44
C LEU A 547 -12.55 -25.04 7.51
N TRP A 548 -12.32 -23.78 7.12
CA TRP A 548 -12.02 -22.71 8.05
C TRP A 548 -13.29 -22.02 8.56
N GLU A 549 -13.54 -22.15 9.85
CA GLU A 549 -14.58 -21.42 10.54
C GLU A 549 -14.01 -20.15 11.17
N TYR A 550 -14.71 -19.04 10.99
CA TYR A 550 -14.27 -17.73 11.49
C TYR A 550 -15.15 -17.26 12.65
N ILE A 551 -14.55 -16.49 13.57
CA ILE A 551 -15.26 -15.79 14.61
C ILE A 551 -16.02 -14.63 13.91
N GLU A 552 -17.34 -14.61 14.03
CA GLU A 552 -18.15 -13.47 13.60
C GLU A 552 -17.96 -12.33 14.61
N ASP A 553 -17.73 -11.11 14.10
CA ASP A 553 -17.62 -9.89 14.91
C ASP A 553 -18.98 -9.50 15.49
#